data_3fb837972e42654da4a95324fbbc91af
#
_entry.id   3fb837972e42654da4a95324fbbc91af
#
_cell.length_a   1.000
_cell.length_b   1.000
_cell.length_c   1.000
_cell.angle_alpha   90.00
_cell.angle_beta   90.00
_cell.angle_gamma   90.00
#
_symmetry.space_group_name_H-M   'P 1'
#
loop_
_entity.id
_entity.type
_entity.pdbx_description
1 polymer ?
#
loop_
_entity_poly.entity_id
_entity_poly.type
_entity_poly.pdbx_seq_one_letter_code
_entity_poly.pdbx_strand_id
1 'polypeptide(L)'
;MNAAVSDYKPAKKFDQKLKKETNLLKEVKLVLNKDILKELSGIKSDKQILVGFALETDDEVNNAKLKLKNKNLDAIVMNSLNDDGSGFDSDTNQVTFITELISKKINLNSKSVVAHEILTEIANL
;
A
#
# COMPACT_ATOMS: atom_id res chain seq x y z
N MET A 1 7.09 -8.26 -1.84
CA MET A 1 6.05 -8.86 -0.98
C MET A 1 4.70 -8.39 -1.47
N ASN A 2 3.78 -9.27 -1.70
CA ASN A 2 2.44 -8.97 -2.22
C ASN A 2 1.40 -9.58 -1.25
N ALA A 3 1.03 -8.80 -0.23
CA ALA A 3 0.02 -9.20 0.75
C ALA A 3 -0.72 -7.95 1.24
N ALA A 4 -2.05 -8.01 1.27
CA ALA A 4 -2.87 -7.01 1.92
C ALA A 4 -2.84 -7.26 3.43
N VAL A 5 -2.23 -6.34 4.17
CA VAL A 5 -2.13 -6.40 5.63
C VAL A 5 -2.90 -5.23 6.21
N SER A 6 -3.89 -5.54 7.05
CA SER A 6 -4.69 -4.52 7.73
C SER A 6 -3.88 -3.81 8.82
N ASP A 7 -4.14 -2.51 9.01
CA ASP A 7 -3.53 -1.70 10.09
C ASP A 7 -3.97 -2.17 11.48
N TYR A 8 -5.07 -2.89 11.58
CA TYR A 8 -5.60 -3.41 12.82
C TYR A 8 -5.78 -4.92 12.80
N LYS A 9 -5.59 -5.55 13.94
CA LYS A 9 -5.88 -6.97 14.16
C LYS A 9 -6.62 -7.20 15.47
N PRO A 10 -7.35 -8.33 15.61
CA PRO A 10 -7.93 -8.70 16.90
C PRO A 10 -6.86 -8.80 17.99
N ALA A 11 -7.15 -8.22 19.16
CA ALA A 11 -6.24 -8.27 20.31
C ALA A 11 -6.05 -9.69 20.84
N LYS A 12 -7.06 -10.55 20.65
CA LYS A 12 -7.03 -11.94 21.11
C LYS A 12 -7.19 -12.90 19.94
N LYS A 13 -6.26 -13.84 19.82
CA LYS A 13 -6.33 -14.97 18.89
C LYS A 13 -6.92 -16.18 19.62
N PHE A 14 -7.76 -16.92 18.95
CA PHE A 14 -8.32 -18.17 19.44
C PHE A 14 -7.80 -19.32 18.59
N ASP A 15 -7.36 -20.39 19.24
CA ASP A 15 -6.81 -21.57 18.55
C ASP A 15 -7.91 -22.46 17.97
N GLN A 16 -9.16 -22.28 18.43
CA GLN A 16 -10.31 -23.03 17.96
C GLN A 16 -11.39 -22.09 17.41
N LYS A 17 -12.18 -22.62 16.47
CA LYS A 17 -13.35 -21.92 15.93
C LYS A 17 -14.36 -21.59 17.03
N LEU A 18 -14.68 -20.32 17.17
CA LEU A 18 -15.74 -19.87 18.07
C LEU A 18 -17.12 -20.26 17.51
N LYS A 19 -17.88 -21.06 18.25
CA LYS A 19 -19.24 -21.43 17.89
C LYS A 19 -20.21 -20.39 18.43
N LYS A 20 -21.22 -19.99 17.63
CA LYS A 20 -22.24 -19.01 18.01
C LYS A 20 -23.05 -19.42 19.28
N GLU A 21 -23.24 -20.71 19.46
CA GLU A 21 -24.07 -21.27 20.52
C GLU A 21 -23.39 -21.24 21.89
N THR A 22 -22.05 -21.27 21.91
CA THR A 22 -21.29 -21.38 23.17
C THR A 22 -20.50 -20.12 23.51
N ASN A 23 -20.22 -19.25 22.52
CA ASN A 23 -19.43 -18.05 22.69
C ASN A 23 -20.07 -16.87 21.97
N LEU A 24 -20.88 -16.10 22.69
CA LEU A 24 -21.39 -14.81 22.24
C LEU A 24 -20.24 -13.78 22.33
N LEU A 25 -19.48 -13.64 21.25
CA LEU A 25 -18.57 -12.51 21.11
C LEU A 25 -19.41 -11.25 20.81
N LYS A 26 -19.63 -10.45 21.84
CA LYS A 26 -20.36 -9.18 21.71
C LYS A 26 -19.48 -8.09 21.14
N GLU A 27 -18.16 -8.17 21.36
CA GLU A 27 -17.18 -7.16 20.95
C GLU A 27 -15.87 -7.82 20.52
N VAL A 28 -15.24 -7.26 19.49
CA VAL A 28 -13.88 -7.61 19.08
C VAL A 28 -12.97 -6.41 19.33
N LYS A 29 -12.14 -6.50 20.37
CA LYS A 29 -11.13 -5.49 20.64
C LYS A 29 -10.05 -5.57 19.57
N LEU A 30 -9.79 -4.45 18.89
CA LEU A 30 -8.73 -4.32 17.90
C LEU A 30 -7.50 -3.66 18.53
N VAL A 31 -6.33 -4.06 18.05
CA VAL A 31 -5.03 -3.43 18.34
C VAL A 31 -4.29 -3.15 17.05
N LEU A 32 -3.40 -2.17 17.05
CA LEU A 32 -2.56 -1.85 15.89
C LEU A 32 -1.73 -3.07 15.48
N ASN A 33 -1.67 -3.29 14.20
CA ASN A 33 -0.75 -4.24 13.59
C ASN A 33 0.61 -3.55 13.37
N LYS A 34 1.62 -4.34 13.02
CA LYS A 34 2.92 -3.81 12.64
C LYS A 34 2.87 -3.19 11.25
N ASP A 35 3.41 -1.99 11.11
CA ASP A 35 3.60 -1.34 9.81
C ASP A 35 4.85 -1.92 9.15
N ILE A 36 4.64 -2.84 8.23
CA ILE A 36 5.71 -3.61 7.58
C ILE A 36 6.65 -2.69 6.80
N LEU A 37 6.14 -1.70 6.06
CA LEU A 37 6.98 -0.78 5.30
C LEU A 37 7.86 0.06 6.22
N LYS A 38 7.31 0.53 7.34
CA LYS A 38 8.07 1.29 8.33
C LYS A 38 9.13 0.44 9.01
N GLU A 39 8.84 -0.83 9.33
CA GLU A 39 9.86 -1.75 9.89
C GLU A 39 10.96 -2.03 8.87
N LEU A 40 10.60 -2.32 7.60
CA LEU A 40 11.57 -2.57 6.53
C LEU A 40 12.47 -1.36 6.26
N SER A 41 11.93 -0.15 6.30
CA SER A 41 12.74 1.06 6.10
C SER A 41 13.82 1.23 7.17
N GLY A 42 13.59 0.74 8.38
CA GLY A 42 14.57 0.78 9.47
C GLY A 42 15.71 -0.23 9.35
N ILE A 43 15.57 -1.25 8.49
CA ILE A 43 16.56 -2.33 8.33
C ILE A 43 17.10 -2.47 6.91
N LYS A 44 16.57 -1.72 5.94
CA LYS A 44 17.08 -1.76 4.55
C LYS A 44 18.53 -1.27 4.49
N SER A 45 19.32 -1.88 3.63
CA SER A 45 20.66 -1.37 3.28
C SER A 45 20.56 -0.31 2.18
N ASP A 46 21.63 0.47 1.99
CA ASP A 46 21.72 1.53 0.95
C ASP A 46 21.57 1.00 -0.49
N LYS A 47 21.75 -0.32 -0.69
CA LYS A 47 21.58 -0.98 -2.00
C LYS A 47 20.14 -1.45 -2.25
N GLN A 48 19.25 -1.31 -1.28
CA GLN A 48 17.88 -1.77 -1.38
C GLN A 48 16.94 -0.58 -1.61
N ILE A 49 16.06 -0.73 -2.58
CA ILE A 49 15.02 0.23 -2.90
C ILE A 49 13.71 -0.26 -2.28
N LEU A 50 13.05 0.59 -1.51
CA LEU A 50 11.77 0.30 -0.87
C LEU A 50 10.68 1.16 -1.50
N VAL A 51 9.76 0.49 -2.20
CA VAL A 51 8.63 1.14 -2.87
C VAL A 51 7.34 0.75 -2.17
N GLY A 52 6.55 1.76 -1.79
CA GLY A 52 5.23 1.57 -1.23
C GLY A 52 4.13 1.71 -2.27
N PHE A 53 2.98 1.10 -1.99
CA PHE A 53 1.73 1.36 -2.73
C PHE A 53 0.75 2.06 -1.81
N ALA A 54 0.06 3.07 -2.33
CA ALA A 54 -0.98 3.79 -1.62
C ALA A 54 -2.26 3.87 -2.46
N LEU A 55 -3.40 3.79 -1.79
CA LEU A 55 -4.71 4.09 -2.34
C LEU A 55 -5.22 5.32 -1.60
N GLU A 56 -5.49 6.39 -2.32
CA GLU A 56 -5.91 7.67 -1.76
C GLU A 56 -7.24 8.11 -2.37
N THR A 57 -7.99 8.92 -1.64
CA THR A 57 -9.29 9.46 -2.06
C THR A 57 -9.35 10.98 -1.99
N ASP A 58 -8.62 11.57 -1.04
CA ASP A 58 -8.59 13.01 -0.78
C ASP A 58 -7.15 13.48 -0.66
N ASP A 59 -6.86 14.69 -1.17
CA ASP A 59 -5.53 15.30 -1.15
C ASP A 59 -4.40 14.30 -1.49
N GLU A 60 -4.66 13.53 -2.51
CA GLU A 60 -4.00 12.26 -2.84
C GLU A 60 -2.48 12.38 -2.88
N VAL A 61 -1.96 13.38 -3.63
CA VAL A 61 -0.53 13.57 -3.81
C VAL A 61 0.17 13.98 -2.51
N ASN A 62 -0.45 14.86 -1.72
CA ASN A 62 0.13 15.29 -0.46
C ASN A 62 0.13 14.14 0.55
N ASN A 63 -0.96 13.37 0.64
CA ASN A 63 -1.03 12.19 1.50
C ASN A 63 0.01 11.13 1.11
N ALA A 64 0.19 10.88 -0.20
CA ALA A 64 1.22 9.97 -0.68
C ALA A 64 2.64 10.46 -0.34
N LYS A 65 2.93 11.76 -0.51
CA LYS A 65 4.21 12.36 -0.11
C LYS A 65 4.46 12.29 1.39
N LEU A 66 3.44 12.50 2.21
CA LEU A 66 3.55 12.32 3.66
C LEU A 66 3.86 10.87 4.03
N LYS A 67 3.21 9.90 3.39
CA LYS A 67 3.49 8.47 3.59
C LYS A 67 4.92 8.12 3.16
N LEU A 68 5.37 8.62 2.00
CA LEU A 68 6.74 8.44 1.50
C LEU A 68 7.75 8.90 2.56
N LYS A 69 7.59 10.12 3.07
CA LYS A 69 8.49 10.69 4.08
C LYS A 69 8.41 9.96 5.43
N ASN A 70 7.18 9.71 5.94
CA ASN A 70 6.98 9.12 7.27
C ASN A 70 7.45 7.67 7.37
N LYS A 71 7.46 6.95 6.26
CA LYS A 71 7.91 5.55 6.17
C LYS A 71 9.31 5.43 5.56
N ASN A 72 9.98 6.55 5.26
CA ASN A 72 11.32 6.60 4.65
C ASN A 72 11.43 5.69 3.42
N LEU A 73 10.50 5.87 2.47
CA LEU A 73 10.46 5.12 1.21
C LEU A 73 11.29 5.83 0.14
N ASP A 74 11.81 5.08 -0.82
CA ASP A 74 12.49 5.63 -1.99
C ASP A 74 11.49 6.12 -3.04
N ALA A 75 10.35 5.42 -3.16
CA ALA A 75 9.24 5.82 -3.99
C ALA A 75 7.90 5.32 -3.44
N ILE A 76 6.80 5.93 -3.88
CA ILE A 76 5.45 5.47 -3.64
C ILE A 76 4.65 5.48 -4.94
N VAL A 77 3.94 4.40 -5.20
CA VAL A 77 3.01 4.26 -6.32
C VAL A 77 1.61 4.51 -5.78
N MET A 78 1.01 5.60 -6.20
CA MET A 78 -0.30 6.02 -5.73
C MET A 78 -1.37 5.66 -6.76
N ASN A 79 -2.39 4.92 -6.31
CA ASN A 79 -3.65 4.73 -7.01
C ASN A 79 -4.66 5.76 -6.51
N SER A 80 -5.49 6.28 -7.42
CA SER A 80 -6.67 7.07 -7.09
C SER A 80 -7.93 6.25 -7.26
N LEU A 81 -8.87 6.36 -6.33
CA LEU A 81 -10.23 5.81 -6.51
C LEU A 81 -11.09 6.70 -7.41
N ASN A 82 -10.63 7.93 -7.71
CA ASN A 82 -11.34 8.88 -8.55
C ASN A 82 -11.03 8.68 -10.06
N ASP A 83 -10.07 7.80 -10.40
CA ASP A 83 -9.70 7.53 -11.78
C ASP A 83 -10.60 6.45 -12.39
N ASP A 84 -11.40 6.83 -13.40
CA ASP A 84 -12.23 5.89 -14.17
C ASP A 84 -11.39 4.80 -14.84
N GLY A 85 -11.81 3.54 -14.72
CA GLY A 85 -11.12 2.39 -15.30
C GLY A 85 -9.91 1.89 -14.48
N SER A 86 -9.67 2.48 -13.31
CA SER A 86 -8.72 1.95 -12.33
C SER A 86 -9.48 1.37 -11.12
N GLY A 87 -9.10 0.17 -10.67
CA GLY A 87 -9.77 -0.44 -9.52
C GLY A 87 -9.53 -1.93 -9.37
N PHE A 88 -10.20 -2.52 -8.37
CA PHE A 88 -9.98 -3.92 -7.99
C PHE A 88 -10.46 -4.92 -9.06
N ASP A 89 -11.53 -4.63 -9.78
CA ASP A 89 -12.14 -5.52 -10.77
C ASP A 89 -11.82 -5.13 -12.23
N SER A 90 -10.82 -4.27 -12.46
CA SER A 90 -10.38 -3.84 -13.79
C SER A 90 -9.06 -4.50 -14.18
N ASP A 91 -8.89 -4.86 -15.44
CA ASP A 91 -7.60 -5.30 -16.01
C ASP A 91 -6.68 -4.13 -16.34
N THR A 92 -7.19 -2.90 -16.23
CA THR A 92 -6.45 -1.66 -16.43
C THR A 92 -6.14 -0.97 -15.11
N ASN A 93 -5.16 -0.08 -15.13
CA ASN A 93 -4.82 0.79 -14.00
C ASN A 93 -4.18 2.08 -14.49
N GLN A 94 -4.29 3.11 -13.67
CA GLN A 94 -3.60 4.38 -13.78
C GLN A 94 -2.98 4.69 -12.41
N VAL A 95 -1.73 5.14 -12.39
CA VAL A 95 -1.05 5.42 -11.12
C VAL A 95 -0.20 6.68 -11.23
N THR A 96 0.17 7.24 -10.09
CA THR A 96 1.20 8.27 -10.01
C THR A 96 2.41 7.72 -9.27
N PHE A 97 3.57 7.73 -9.92
CA PHE A 97 4.85 7.37 -9.33
C PHE A 97 5.45 8.61 -8.69
N ILE A 98 5.73 8.56 -7.40
CA ILE A 98 6.17 9.71 -6.59
C ILE A 98 7.46 9.36 -5.86
N THR A 99 8.47 10.23 -5.99
CA THR A 99 9.67 10.24 -5.16
C THR A 99 9.74 11.57 -4.40
N GLU A 100 10.81 11.82 -3.68
CA GLU A 100 11.05 13.12 -3.06
C GLU A 100 11.15 14.24 -4.12
N LEU A 101 11.71 13.93 -5.30
CA LEU A 101 12.04 14.92 -6.35
C LEU A 101 10.97 15.02 -7.46
N ILE A 102 10.32 13.91 -7.79
CA ILE A 102 9.40 13.85 -8.94
C ILE A 102 8.02 13.30 -8.56
N SER A 103 7.04 13.69 -9.36
CA SER A 103 5.71 13.10 -9.38
C SER A 103 5.32 12.89 -10.85
N LYS A 104 5.29 11.64 -11.29
CA LYS A 104 5.05 11.25 -12.68
C LYS A 104 3.79 10.43 -12.80
N LYS A 105 2.82 10.91 -13.59
CA LYS A 105 1.61 10.17 -13.92
C LYS A 105 1.93 9.10 -14.96
N ILE A 106 1.52 7.87 -14.69
CA ILE A 106 1.51 6.73 -15.60
C ILE A 106 0.06 6.57 -16.05
N ASN A 107 -0.18 6.78 -17.33
CA ASN A 107 -1.52 6.82 -17.89
C ASN A 107 -2.22 5.46 -17.85
N LEU A 108 -3.55 5.50 -17.97
CA LEU A 108 -4.40 4.30 -18.00
C LEU A 108 -3.93 3.32 -19.08
N ASN A 109 -3.58 2.13 -18.65
CA ASN A 109 -3.16 1.02 -19.51
C ASN A 109 -3.41 -0.32 -18.81
N SER A 110 -3.13 -1.43 -19.49
CA SER A 110 -3.19 -2.74 -18.85
C SER A 110 -2.25 -2.79 -17.63
N LYS A 111 -2.64 -3.51 -16.60
CA LYS A 111 -1.82 -3.67 -15.37
C LYS A 111 -0.39 -4.15 -15.66
N SER A 112 -0.22 -4.97 -16.71
CA SER A 112 1.10 -5.44 -17.14
C SER A 112 1.97 -4.30 -17.68
N VAL A 113 1.43 -3.42 -18.51
CA VAL A 113 2.15 -2.25 -19.06
C VAL A 113 2.49 -1.27 -17.93
N VAL A 114 1.51 -0.95 -17.08
CA VAL A 114 1.72 -0.07 -15.91
C VAL A 114 2.82 -0.63 -15.00
N ALA A 115 2.83 -1.94 -14.75
CA ALA A 115 3.87 -2.58 -13.95
C ALA A 115 5.26 -2.44 -14.58
N HIS A 116 5.40 -2.58 -15.90
CA HIS A 116 6.65 -2.35 -16.62
C HIS A 116 7.14 -0.90 -16.52
N GLU A 117 6.23 0.05 -16.65
CA GLU A 117 6.57 1.47 -16.49
C GLU A 117 7.04 1.77 -15.06
N ILE A 118 6.35 1.24 -14.04
CA ILE A 118 6.79 1.37 -12.64
C ILE A 118 8.20 0.80 -12.44
N LEU A 119 8.48 -0.40 -12.97
CA LEU A 119 9.81 -1.02 -12.87
C LEU A 119 10.87 -0.20 -13.58
N THR A 120 10.53 0.45 -14.72
CA THR A 120 11.43 1.35 -15.42
C THR A 120 11.77 2.58 -14.58
N GLU A 121 10.78 3.19 -13.90
CA GLU A 121 11.02 4.31 -12.99
C GLU A 121 11.87 3.90 -11.79
N ILE A 122 11.65 2.72 -11.24
CA ILE A 122 12.46 2.18 -10.12
C ILE A 122 13.91 1.95 -10.56
N ALA A 123 14.14 1.47 -11.78
CA ALA A 123 15.49 1.24 -12.30
C ALA A 123 16.28 2.54 -12.54
N ASN A 124 15.62 3.70 -12.57
CA ASN A 124 16.21 5.02 -12.73
C ASN A 124 16.42 5.76 -11.39
N LEU A 125 16.10 5.13 -10.24
CA LEU A 125 16.40 5.66 -8.91
C LEU A 125 17.87 5.46 -8.53
#